data_3a4767d054e42d85dc4b56d4f1ba8ae6
#
_entry.id   3a4767d054e42d85dc4b56d4f1ba8ae6
#
_cell.length_a   1.000
_cell.length_b   1.000
_cell.length_c   1.000
_cell.angle_alpha   90.00
_cell.angle_beta   90.00
_cell.angle_gamma   90.00
#
_symmetry.space_group_name_H-M   'P 1'
#
loop_
_entity.id
_entity.type
_entity.pdbx_description
1 polymer ?
#
loop_
_entity_poly.entity_id
_entity_poly.type
_entity_poly.pdbx_seq_one_letter_code
_entity_poly.pdbx_strand_id
1 'polypeptide(L)'
;MNFKFIAVEGPIGVGKTSLVEFLATRLEARKVLEQVENPFLPDFYQDRPGAAFQCQLFFLLNRYRQQQELAQGHLFRQATVCDYIFAKDKIFAYLNLTDSELMLYEKLYGVLEEQVPHPDLVIYLQARDEVLMERIRRRERDYEKEISEKYVAELNRAYNYFFFHYNKTPLLVIDTSDIDFVKSQEDLEEVLRQVQSMQKGVQYYIPLGSSKGPGWVKS
;
A
#
# COMPACT_ATOMS: atom_id res chain seq x y z
N MET A 1 9.64 10.41 17.56
CA MET A 1 9.52 10.03 16.15
C MET A 1 9.75 11.26 15.29
N ASN A 2 10.69 11.24 14.33
CA ASN A 2 11.05 12.43 13.54
C ASN A 2 10.46 12.44 12.11
N PHE A 3 9.60 11.45 11.79
CA PHE A 3 8.98 11.36 10.47
C PHE A 3 7.77 12.28 10.40
N LYS A 4 7.73 13.14 9.39
CA LYS A 4 6.62 14.06 9.12
C LYS A 4 5.68 13.57 8.04
N PHE A 5 6.19 12.74 7.11
CA PHE A 5 5.40 12.13 6.07
C PHE A 5 5.66 10.61 6.05
N ILE A 6 4.68 9.85 6.50
CA ILE A 6 4.70 8.39 6.53
C ILE A 6 3.74 7.87 5.47
N ALA A 7 4.20 6.93 4.66
CA ALA A 7 3.34 6.23 3.70
C ALA A 7 3.24 4.74 4.05
N VAL A 8 2.02 4.20 4.00
CA VAL A 8 1.75 2.78 4.20
C VAL A 8 1.39 2.16 2.86
N GLU A 9 2.11 1.12 2.47
CA GLU A 9 1.92 0.43 1.21
C GLU A 9 1.76 -1.08 1.37
N GLY A 10 1.24 -1.71 0.32
CA GLY A 10 1.05 -3.16 0.24
C GLY A 10 -0.11 -3.56 -0.66
N PRO A 11 -0.27 -4.86 -0.96
CA PRO A 11 -1.30 -5.36 -1.85
C PRO A 11 -2.72 -5.13 -1.33
N ILE A 12 -3.71 -5.38 -2.18
CA ILE A 12 -5.13 -5.33 -1.82
C ILE A 12 -5.39 -6.32 -0.68
N GLY A 13 -6.15 -5.93 0.33
CA GLY A 13 -6.50 -6.81 1.45
C GLY A 13 -5.52 -6.80 2.62
N VAL A 14 -4.31 -6.24 2.49
CA VAL A 14 -3.27 -6.35 3.53
C VAL A 14 -3.54 -5.54 4.81
N GLY A 15 -4.42 -4.51 4.78
CA GLY A 15 -4.79 -3.71 5.95
C GLY A 15 -4.23 -2.28 5.99
N LYS A 16 -3.77 -1.73 4.85
CA LYS A 16 -3.20 -0.36 4.76
C LYS A 16 -4.05 0.71 5.43
N THR A 17 -5.30 0.84 5.02
CA THR A 17 -6.21 1.88 5.52
C THR A 17 -6.39 1.82 7.03
N SER A 18 -6.52 0.62 7.60
CA SER A 18 -6.62 0.44 9.04
C SER A 18 -5.35 0.90 9.77
N LEU A 19 -4.16 0.53 9.27
CA LEU A 19 -2.91 0.98 9.87
C LEU A 19 -2.75 2.51 9.77
N VAL A 20 -3.12 3.10 8.63
CA VAL A 20 -3.11 4.57 8.46
C VAL A 20 -4.01 5.25 9.47
N GLU A 21 -5.20 4.73 9.73
CA GLU A 21 -6.14 5.27 10.72
C GLU A 21 -5.56 5.21 12.15
N PHE A 22 -4.97 4.08 12.52
CA PHE A 22 -4.32 3.92 13.83
C PHE A 22 -3.11 4.85 13.98
N LEU A 23 -2.23 4.92 12.98
CA LEU A 23 -1.08 5.80 13.00
C LEU A 23 -1.48 7.27 13.03
N ALA A 24 -2.45 7.69 12.22
CA ALA A 24 -2.94 9.06 12.20
C ALA A 24 -3.49 9.48 13.56
N THR A 25 -4.27 8.62 14.20
CA THR A 25 -4.80 8.87 15.56
C THR A 25 -3.68 8.93 16.59
N ARG A 26 -2.75 7.97 16.57
CA ARG A 26 -1.67 7.88 17.57
C ARG A 26 -0.66 9.03 17.48
N LEU A 27 -0.44 9.54 16.26
CA LEU A 27 0.54 10.61 15.99
C LEU A 27 -0.12 12.00 15.88
N GLU A 28 -1.43 12.10 16.09
CA GLU A 28 -2.21 13.32 15.83
C GLU A 28 -1.92 13.89 14.42
N ALA A 29 -1.77 12.98 13.45
CA ALA A 29 -1.36 13.28 12.09
C ALA A 29 -2.55 13.46 11.15
N ARG A 30 -2.34 14.23 10.08
CA ARG A 30 -3.29 14.29 8.96
C ARG A 30 -3.35 12.94 8.25
N LYS A 31 -4.55 12.40 8.12
CA LYS A 31 -4.81 11.18 7.35
C LYS A 31 -5.08 11.54 5.89
N VAL A 32 -4.43 10.83 4.96
CA VAL A 32 -4.66 10.93 3.52
C VAL A 32 -4.89 9.55 2.95
N LEU A 33 -6.08 9.32 2.43
CA LEU A 33 -6.46 8.05 1.80
C LEU A 33 -6.49 8.18 0.29
N GLU A 34 -6.10 7.12 -0.39
CA GLU A 34 -6.16 7.03 -1.84
C GLU A 34 -7.61 7.17 -2.34
N GLN A 35 -7.81 8.00 -3.35
CA GLN A 35 -9.07 8.06 -4.07
C GLN A 35 -9.14 6.88 -5.04
N VAL A 36 -10.03 5.94 -4.71
CA VAL A 36 -10.18 4.68 -5.48
C VAL A 36 -11.21 4.78 -6.61
N GLU A 37 -12.01 5.85 -6.63
CA GLU A 37 -13.01 6.07 -7.67
C GLU A 37 -12.33 6.33 -9.01
N ASN A 38 -12.60 5.46 -9.98
CA ASN A 38 -12.07 5.57 -11.33
C ASN A 38 -13.15 5.12 -12.32
N PRO A 39 -13.61 6.02 -13.23
CA PRO A 39 -14.70 5.70 -14.14
C PRO A 39 -14.34 4.61 -15.15
N PHE A 40 -13.06 4.31 -15.35
CA PHE A 40 -12.58 3.30 -16.28
C PHE A 40 -12.40 1.90 -15.64
N LEU A 41 -12.54 1.77 -14.31
CA LEU A 41 -12.41 0.49 -13.62
C LEU A 41 -13.38 -0.60 -14.12
N PRO A 42 -14.68 -0.31 -14.36
CA PRO A 42 -15.59 -1.32 -14.88
C PRO A 42 -15.16 -1.88 -16.23
N ASP A 43 -14.67 -1.00 -17.14
CA ASP A 43 -14.18 -1.40 -18.45
C ASP A 43 -12.85 -2.15 -18.38
N PHE A 44 -11.99 -1.79 -17.44
CA PHE A 44 -10.75 -2.49 -17.15
C PHE A 44 -11.00 -3.93 -16.69
N TYR A 45 -11.91 -4.15 -15.73
CA TYR A 45 -12.26 -5.50 -15.27
C TYR A 45 -12.97 -6.36 -16.33
N GLN A 46 -13.53 -5.73 -17.38
CA GLN A 46 -14.13 -6.41 -18.53
C GLN A 46 -13.14 -6.62 -19.68
N ASP A 47 -11.83 -6.40 -19.47
CA ASP A 47 -10.77 -6.51 -20.47
C ASP A 47 -11.07 -5.74 -21.78
N ARG A 48 -11.77 -4.58 -21.69
CA ARG A 48 -12.05 -3.76 -22.87
C ARG A 48 -10.76 -3.16 -23.43
N PRO A 49 -10.58 -3.16 -24.75
CA PRO A 49 -9.38 -2.60 -25.38
C PRO A 49 -9.10 -1.14 -24.96
N GLY A 50 -7.88 -0.86 -24.54
CA GLY A 50 -7.43 0.47 -24.11
C GLY A 50 -7.89 0.91 -22.69
N ALA A 51 -8.78 0.15 -22.05
CA ALA A 51 -9.28 0.50 -20.72
C ALA A 51 -8.18 0.46 -19.65
N ALA A 52 -7.22 -0.46 -19.77
CA ALA A 52 -6.08 -0.53 -18.84
C ALA A 52 -5.27 0.77 -18.85
N PHE A 53 -4.95 1.30 -20.02
CA PHE A 53 -4.20 2.54 -20.17
C PHE A 53 -4.98 3.75 -19.65
N GLN A 54 -6.27 3.87 -19.98
CA GLN A 54 -7.14 4.94 -19.49
C GLN A 54 -7.26 4.92 -17.96
N CYS A 55 -7.47 3.72 -17.41
CA CYS A 55 -7.55 3.49 -15.97
C CYS A 55 -6.25 3.92 -15.27
N GLN A 56 -5.10 3.51 -15.83
CA GLN A 56 -3.78 3.80 -15.27
C GLN A 56 -3.45 5.29 -15.31
N LEU A 57 -3.73 5.98 -16.43
CA LEU A 57 -3.53 7.43 -16.54
C LEU A 57 -4.42 8.22 -15.59
N PHE A 58 -5.66 7.79 -15.42
CA PHE A 58 -6.57 8.43 -14.48
C PHE A 58 -6.06 8.34 -13.05
N PHE A 59 -5.60 7.16 -12.62
CA PHE A 59 -5.00 6.99 -11.30
C PHE A 59 -3.71 7.79 -11.13
N LEU A 60 -2.83 7.80 -12.13
CA LEU A 60 -1.58 8.57 -12.11
C LEU A 60 -1.85 10.06 -11.87
N LEU A 61 -2.78 10.64 -12.63
CA LEU A 61 -3.10 12.06 -12.54
C LEU A 61 -3.82 12.43 -11.24
N ASN A 62 -4.70 11.56 -10.73
CA ASN A 62 -5.36 11.78 -9.45
C ASN A 62 -4.37 11.70 -8.29
N ARG A 63 -3.47 10.70 -8.27
CA ARG A 63 -2.40 10.62 -7.27
C ARG A 63 -1.49 11.84 -7.32
N TYR A 64 -1.14 12.30 -8.53
CA TYR A 64 -0.35 13.51 -8.69
C TYR A 64 -1.04 14.72 -8.06
N ARG A 65 -2.33 14.96 -8.34
CA ARG A 65 -3.09 16.08 -7.74
C ARG A 65 -3.12 15.98 -6.22
N GLN A 66 -3.41 14.81 -5.66
CA GLN A 66 -3.40 14.60 -4.21
C GLN A 66 -2.03 14.90 -3.60
N GLN A 67 -0.93 14.48 -4.25
CA GLN A 67 0.42 14.74 -3.78
C GLN A 67 0.78 16.24 -3.85
N GLN A 68 0.31 16.98 -4.86
CA GLN A 68 0.47 18.43 -4.93
C GLN A 68 -0.26 19.14 -3.78
N GLU A 69 -1.47 18.72 -3.45
CA GLU A 69 -2.21 19.25 -2.30
C GLU A 69 -1.49 18.96 -0.96
N LEU A 70 -0.84 17.80 -0.85
CA LEU A 70 -0.01 17.46 0.30
C LEU A 70 1.20 18.40 0.41
N ALA A 71 1.90 18.64 -0.69
CA ALA A 71 3.06 19.54 -0.73
C ALA A 71 2.69 20.96 -0.25
N GLN A 72 1.52 21.47 -0.64
CA GLN A 72 1.01 22.75 -0.18
C GLN A 72 0.63 22.75 1.31
N GLY A 73 0.12 21.63 1.82
CA GLY A 73 -0.29 21.48 3.22
C GLY A 73 0.88 21.36 4.21
N HIS A 74 2.10 21.05 3.78
CA HIS A 74 3.29 20.97 4.63
C HIS A 74 3.67 22.29 5.33
N LEU A 75 3.09 23.41 4.91
CA LEU A 75 3.24 24.72 5.57
C LEU A 75 2.71 24.73 7.03
N PHE A 76 1.87 23.78 7.43
CA PHE A 76 1.20 23.76 8.74
C PHE A 76 1.84 22.84 9.79
N ARG A 77 3.04 22.29 9.58
CA ARG A 77 3.84 21.52 10.56
C ARG A 77 3.19 20.22 11.10
N GLN A 78 2.02 19.83 10.67
CA GLN A 78 1.38 18.59 11.10
C GLN A 78 1.95 17.38 10.35
N ALA A 79 2.24 16.29 11.07
CA ALA A 79 2.62 15.03 10.44
C ALA A 79 1.50 14.52 9.53
N THR A 80 1.85 13.78 8.49
CA THR A 80 0.90 13.21 7.53
C THR A 80 1.12 11.71 7.42
N VAL A 81 0.05 10.93 7.42
CA VAL A 81 0.06 9.49 7.14
C VAL A 81 -0.83 9.21 5.93
N CYS A 82 -0.26 8.54 4.93
CA CYS A 82 -0.90 8.27 3.64
C CYS A 82 -0.97 6.76 3.40
N ASP A 83 -2.02 6.24 2.74
CA ASP A 83 -2.15 4.81 2.42
C ASP A 83 -1.64 4.43 1.03
N TYR A 84 -0.79 5.28 0.44
CA TYR A 84 -0.09 4.99 -0.81
C TYR A 84 1.19 5.82 -0.96
N ILE A 85 2.11 5.34 -1.81
CA ILE A 85 3.20 6.15 -2.39
C ILE A 85 2.92 6.41 -3.87
N PHE A 86 3.44 7.52 -4.41
CA PHE A 86 3.27 7.84 -5.84
C PHE A 86 3.84 6.71 -6.73
N ALA A 87 4.97 6.15 -6.34
CA ALA A 87 5.65 5.07 -7.08
C ALA A 87 4.86 3.75 -7.17
N LYS A 88 3.83 3.54 -6.34
CA LYS A 88 2.88 2.43 -6.45
C LYS A 88 2.29 2.32 -7.85
N ASP A 89 2.06 3.46 -8.49
CA ASP A 89 1.46 3.53 -9.82
C ASP A 89 2.22 2.67 -10.84
N LYS A 90 3.56 2.61 -10.74
CA LYS A 90 4.39 1.76 -11.59
C LYS A 90 4.07 0.27 -11.45
N ILE A 91 3.78 -0.21 -10.24
CA ILE A 91 3.47 -1.63 -10.01
C ILE A 91 2.31 -2.08 -10.91
N PHE A 92 1.25 -1.26 -10.96
CA PHE A 92 0.08 -1.55 -11.78
C PHE A 92 0.33 -1.31 -13.27
N ALA A 93 1.10 -0.28 -13.63
CA ALA A 93 1.46 -0.01 -15.01
C ALA A 93 2.24 -1.18 -15.63
N TYR A 94 3.26 -1.67 -14.94
CA TYR A 94 4.07 -2.82 -15.40
C TYR A 94 3.27 -4.14 -15.46
N LEU A 95 2.23 -4.27 -14.65
CA LEU A 95 1.39 -5.47 -14.64
C LEU A 95 0.35 -5.48 -15.76
N ASN A 96 -0.17 -4.31 -16.14
CA ASN A 96 -1.40 -4.21 -16.94
C ASN A 96 -1.23 -3.56 -18.33
N LEU A 97 -0.13 -2.82 -18.56
CA LEU A 97 0.07 -2.08 -19.81
C LEU A 97 0.87 -2.89 -20.83
N THR A 98 0.55 -2.70 -22.10
CA THR A 98 1.39 -3.18 -23.22
C THR A 98 2.69 -2.36 -23.30
N ASP A 99 3.72 -2.88 -23.96
CA ASP A 99 5.02 -2.20 -24.10
C ASP A 99 4.89 -0.78 -24.68
N SER A 100 4.03 -0.56 -25.66
CA SER A 100 3.80 0.76 -26.26
C SER A 100 3.09 1.73 -25.33
N GLU A 101 2.12 1.27 -24.56
CA GLU A 101 1.43 2.06 -23.54
C GLU A 101 2.36 2.37 -22.37
N LEU A 102 3.16 1.39 -21.95
CA LEU A 102 4.15 1.55 -20.86
C LEU A 102 5.19 2.60 -21.22
N MET A 103 5.68 2.62 -22.46
CA MET A 103 6.63 3.64 -22.93
C MET A 103 6.07 5.06 -22.83
N LEU A 104 4.78 5.25 -23.17
CA LEU A 104 4.11 6.55 -23.03
C LEU A 104 3.88 6.91 -21.55
N TYR A 105 3.44 5.92 -20.77
CA TYR A 105 3.22 6.06 -19.35
C TYR A 105 4.51 6.50 -18.62
N GLU A 106 5.65 5.85 -18.89
CA GLU A 106 6.93 6.16 -18.23
C GLU A 106 7.41 7.59 -18.49
N LYS A 107 7.18 8.11 -19.70
CA LYS A 107 7.49 9.52 -20.02
C LYS A 107 6.68 10.50 -19.17
N LEU A 108 5.37 10.24 -19.04
CA LEU A 108 4.48 11.06 -18.21
C LEU A 108 4.83 10.93 -16.73
N TYR A 109 5.04 9.68 -16.27
CA TYR A 109 5.38 9.40 -14.89
C TYR A 109 6.68 10.14 -14.48
N GLY A 110 7.73 10.10 -15.30
CA GLY A 110 9.01 10.75 -15.01
C GLY A 110 8.87 12.25 -14.78
N VAL A 111 8.09 12.95 -15.62
CA VAL A 111 7.84 14.38 -15.45
C VAL A 111 7.06 14.71 -14.17
N LEU A 112 6.11 13.85 -13.80
CA LEU A 112 5.27 14.07 -12.62
C LEU A 112 5.99 13.71 -11.31
N GLU A 113 6.81 12.63 -11.32
CA GLU A 113 7.54 12.15 -10.14
C GLU A 113 8.48 13.20 -9.55
N GLU A 114 9.12 14.02 -10.40
CA GLU A 114 10.03 15.09 -9.95
C GLU A 114 9.33 16.16 -9.10
N GLN A 115 8.02 16.25 -9.18
CA GLN A 115 7.23 17.32 -8.56
C GLN A 115 6.44 16.83 -7.32
N VAL A 116 6.54 15.57 -6.96
CA VAL A 116 5.80 15.02 -5.81
C VAL A 116 6.70 14.90 -4.57
N PRO A 117 6.17 15.14 -3.36
CA PRO A 117 6.92 14.96 -2.13
C PRO A 117 7.21 13.46 -1.90
N HIS A 118 8.39 13.18 -1.37
CA HIS A 118 8.75 11.83 -0.96
C HIS A 118 8.45 11.63 0.52
N PRO A 119 7.96 10.44 0.94
CA PRO A 119 7.78 10.14 2.36
C PRO A 119 9.12 10.02 3.08
N ASP A 120 9.12 10.37 4.37
CA ASP A 120 10.27 10.19 5.26
C ASP A 120 10.43 8.73 5.69
N LEU A 121 9.33 7.97 5.68
CA LEU A 121 9.25 6.56 5.99
C LEU A 121 8.19 5.88 5.12
N VAL A 122 8.53 4.76 4.55
CA VAL A 122 7.56 3.84 3.94
C VAL A 122 7.40 2.60 4.81
N ILE A 123 6.16 2.24 5.09
CA ILE A 123 5.79 0.99 5.76
C ILE A 123 5.17 0.09 4.70
N TYR A 124 5.86 -1.00 4.36
CA TYR A 124 5.36 -2.00 3.43
C TYR A 124 4.75 -3.16 4.20
N LEU A 125 3.44 -3.32 4.08
CA LEU A 125 2.71 -4.46 4.61
C LEU A 125 2.69 -5.58 3.57
N GLN A 126 3.11 -6.77 3.96
CA GLN A 126 3.00 -7.98 3.15
C GLN A 126 2.19 -9.06 3.86
N ALA A 127 1.62 -9.96 3.08
CA ALA A 127 0.94 -11.16 3.59
C ALA A 127 0.95 -12.26 2.52
N ARG A 128 0.70 -13.51 2.94
CA ARG A 128 0.50 -14.64 2.04
C ARG A 128 -0.77 -14.44 1.19
N ASP A 129 -0.77 -15.00 -0.02
CA ASP A 129 -1.86 -14.83 -0.99
C ASP A 129 -3.22 -15.30 -0.42
N GLU A 130 -3.22 -16.41 0.32
CA GLU A 130 -4.42 -16.97 0.95
C GLU A 130 -5.02 -16.01 1.99
N VAL A 131 -4.16 -15.35 2.77
CA VAL A 131 -4.55 -14.37 3.79
C VAL A 131 -5.13 -13.12 3.14
N LEU A 132 -4.51 -12.66 2.03
CA LEU A 132 -5.03 -11.53 1.26
C LEU A 132 -6.42 -11.84 0.70
N MET A 133 -6.62 -13.00 0.09
CA MET A 133 -7.90 -13.44 -0.46
C MET A 133 -8.98 -13.56 0.61
N GLU A 134 -8.66 -14.14 1.77
CA GLU A 134 -9.59 -14.20 2.90
C GLU A 134 -10.04 -12.80 3.34
N ARG A 135 -9.08 -11.88 3.48
CA ARG A 135 -9.37 -10.51 3.90
C ARG A 135 -10.15 -9.73 2.85
N ILE A 136 -9.90 -9.94 1.55
CA ILE A 136 -10.66 -9.33 0.44
C ILE A 136 -12.11 -9.82 0.48
N ARG A 137 -12.33 -11.14 0.56
CA ARG A 137 -13.68 -11.72 0.63
C ARG A 137 -14.49 -11.21 1.83
N ARG A 138 -13.83 -11.01 2.97
CA ARG A 138 -14.47 -10.52 4.20
C ARG A 138 -14.92 -9.06 4.11
N ARG A 139 -14.34 -8.24 3.19
CA ARG A 139 -14.68 -6.82 3.03
C ARG A 139 -16.00 -6.59 2.28
N GLU A 140 -16.48 -7.56 1.51
CA GLU A 140 -17.73 -7.52 0.73
C GLU A 140 -17.88 -6.28 -0.19
N ARG A 141 -16.76 -5.73 -0.71
CA ARG A 141 -16.81 -4.62 -1.66
C ARG A 141 -17.22 -5.14 -3.03
N ASP A 142 -18.24 -4.52 -3.65
CA ASP A 142 -18.81 -5.01 -4.91
C ASP A 142 -17.79 -5.12 -6.04
N TYR A 143 -16.90 -4.14 -6.20
CA TYR A 143 -15.86 -4.15 -7.23
C TYR A 143 -14.70 -5.13 -6.94
N GLU A 144 -14.58 -5.65 -5.72
CA GLU A 144 -13.57 -6.64 -5.34
C GLU A 144 -14.07 -8.09 -5.53
N LYS A 145 -15.38 -8.31 -5.74
CA LYS A 145 -15.98 -9.65 -5.86
C LYS A 145 -15.47 -10.43 -7.08
N GLU A 146 -15.09 -9.73 -8.15
CA GLU A 146 -14.60 -10.33 -9.40
C GLU A 146 -13.08 -10.52 -9.43
N ILE A 147 -12.36 -10.10 -8.37
CA ILE A 147 -10.91 -10.23 -8.31
C ILE A 147 -10.51 -11.71 -8.21
N SER A 148 -9.76 -12.20 -9.21
CA SER A 148 -9.30 -13.58 -9.23
C SER A 148 -8.11 -13.80 -8.28
N GLU A 149 -8.01 -15.02 -7.73
CA GLU A 149 -6.84 -15.42 -6.91
C GLU A 149 -5.53 -15.28 -7.69
N LYS A 150 -5.55 -15.59 -8.99
CA LYS A 150 -4.40 -15.44 -9.88
C LYS A 150 -3.93 -13.99 -9.93
N TYR A 151 -4.85 -13.03 -10.09
CA TYR A 151 -4.51 -11.61 -10.14
C TYR A 151 -3.93 -11.13 -8.81
N VAL A 152 -4.50 -11.55 -7.67
CA VAL A 152 -3.97 -11.21 -6.35
C VAL A 152 -2.55 -11.76 -6.16
N ALA A 153 -2.29 -12.99 -6.57
CA ALA A 153 -0.96 -13.58 -6.51
C ALA A 153 0.06 -12.88 -7.42
N GLU A 154 -0.34 -12.47 -8.63
CA GLU A 154 0.51 -11.70 -9.55
C GLU A 154 0.81 -10.31 -8.98
N LEU A 155 -0.20 -9.63 -8.47
CA LEU A 155 -0.06 -8.33 -7.83
C LEU A 155 0.84 -8.41 -6.57
N ASN A 156 0.65 -9.41 -5.72
CA ASN A 156 1.47 -9.61 -4.53
C ASN A 156 2.94 -9.84 -4.90
N ARG A 157 3.22 -10.66 -5.92
CA ARG A 157 4.59 -10.82 -6.45
C ARG A 157 5.18 -9.52 -6.97
N ALA A 158 4.39 -8.72 -7.69
CA ALA A 158 4.84 -7.43 -8.22
C ALA A 158 5.18 -6.44 -7.08
N TYR A 159 4.36 -6.40 -6.02
CA TYR A 159 4.64 -5.63 -4.82
C TYR A 159 5.93 -6.08 -4.13
N ASN A 160 6.08 -7.38 -3.90
CA ASN A 160 7.28 -7.94 -3.27
C ASN A 160 8.53 -7.62 -4.08
N TYR A 161 8.48 -7.76 -5.41
CA TYR A 161 9.58 -7.42 -6.29
C TYR A 161 9.94 -5.92 -6.22
N PHE A 162 8.93 -5.05 -6.28
CA PHE A 162 9.13 -3.60 -6.21
C PHE A 162 9.78 -3.19 -4.88
N PHE A 163 9.26 -3.66 -3.75
CA PHE A 163 9.77 -3.28 -2.44
C PHE A 163 11.11 -3.94 -2.09
N PHE A 164 11.42 -5.10 -2.67
CA PHE A 164 12.74 -5.71 -2.55
C PHE A 164 13.85 -4.81 -3.15
N HIS A 165 13.52 -4.06 -4.21
CA HIS A 165 14.45 -3.13 -4.87
C HIS A 165 14.30 -1.68 -4.40
N TYR A 166 13.37 -1.40 -3.48
CA TYR A 166 13.08 -0.06 -3.03
C TYR A 166 14.17 0.46 -2.09
N ASN A 167 14.77 1.61 -2.43
CA ASN A 167 15.88 2.21 -1.68
C ASN A 167 15.82 3.75 -1.58
N LYS A 168 14.68 4.34 -1.98
CA LYS A 168 14.56 5.83 -2.02
C LYS A 168 14.45 6.46 -0.63
N THR A 169 13.80 5.77 0.30
CA THR A 169 13.55 6.26 1.66
C THR A 169 13.68 5.10 2.66
N PRO A 170 13.78 5.36 3.96
CA PRO A 170 13.67 4.32 4.98
C PRO A 170 12.45 3.43 4.76
N LEU A 171 12.61 2.11 4.87
CA LEU A 171 11.58 1.11 4.60
C LEU A 171 11.42 0.16 5.79
N LEU A 172 10.23 0.09 6.35
CA LEU A 172 9.83 -0.93 7.32
C LEU A 172 8.93 -1.95 6.64
N VAL A 173 9.40 -3.18 6.50
CA VAL A 173 8.62 -4.30 5.95
C VAL A 173 7.99 -5.07 7.11
N ILE A 174 6.66 -5.23 7.09
CA ILE A 174 5.91 -5.94 8.12
C ILE A 174 5.14 -7.10 7.47
N ASP A 175 5.47 -8.33 7.87
CA ASP A 175 4.65 -9.49 7.51
C ASP A 175 3.42 -9.58 8.41
N THR A 176 2.25 -9.45 7.82
CA THR A 176 0.97 -9.48 8.53
C THR A 176 0.23 -10.80 8.37
N SER A 177 0.91 -11.85 7.89
CA SER A 177 0.29 -13.14 7.61
C SER A 177 -0.26 -13.81 8.86
N ASP A 178 0.44 -13.69 9.97
CA ASP A 178 0.15 -14.41 11.22
C ASP A 178 -0.35 -13.49 12.35
N ILE A 179 -0.68 -12.23 12.03
CA ILE A 179 -1.24 -11.24 12.96
C ILE A 179 -2.51 -10.59 12.41
N ASP A 180 -3.36 -10.11 13.32
CA ASP A 180 -4.54 -9.29 12.97
C ASP A 180 -4.57 -8.02 13.83
N PHE A 181 -3.72 -7.05 13.50
CA PHE A 181 -3.62 -5.77 14.20
C PHE A 181 -4.90 -4.92 14.12
N VAL A 182 -5.91 -5.34 13.33
CA VAL A 182 -7.22 -4.70 13.30
C VAL A 182 -8.09 -5.18 14.46
N LYS A 183 -7.96 -6.43 14.87
CA LYS A 183 -8.74 -7.05 15.95
C LYS A 183 -7.97 -7.21 17.24
N SER A 184 -6.66 -7.40 17.16
CA SER A 184 -5.77 -7.62 18.30
C SER A 184 -5.08 -6.33 18.67
N GLN A 185 -5.38 -5.80 19.85
CA GLN A 185 -4.70 -4.63 20.40
C GLN A 185 -3.20 -4.91 20.66
N GLU A 186 -2.86 -6.13 21.02
CA GLU A 186 -1.46 -6.54 21.26
C GLU A 186 -0.65 -6.49 19.97
N ASP A 187 -1.18 -7.04 18.87
CA ASP A 187 -0.55 -7.00 17.55
C ASP A 187 -0.39 -5.55 17.07
N LEU A 188 -1.40 -4.72 17.30
CA LEU A 188 -1.35 -3.30 16.93
C LEU A 188 -0.25 -2.55 17.70
N GLU A 189 -0.17 -2.71 19.02
CA GLU A 189 0.85 -2.03 19.84
C GLU A 189 2.26 -2.50 19.45
N GLU A 190 2.43 -3.76 19.07
CA GLU A 190 3.71 -4.25 18.58
C GLU A 190 4.08 -3.62 17.22
N VAL A 191 3.14 -3.56 16.28
CA VAL A 191 3.34 -2.88 14.99
C VAL A 191 3.71 -1.41 15.22
N LEU A 192 2.99 -0.71 16.10
CA LEU A 192 3.29 0.69 16.44
C LEU A 192 4.68 0.86 17.06
N ARG A 193 5.12 -0.10 17.89
CA ARG A 193 6.46 -0.11 18.49
C ARG A 193 7.55 -0.23 17.41
N GLN A 194 7.35 -1.12 16.43
CA GLN A 194 8.27 -1.27 15.30
C GLN A 194 8.36 0.02 14.47
N VAL A 195 7.23 0.65 14.18
CA VAL A 195 7.19 1.95 13.49
C VAL A 195 7.94 3.04 14.28
N GLN A 196 7.76 3.08 15.61
CA GLN A 196 8.43 4.07 16.48
C GLN A 196 9.93 3.85 16.59
N SER A 197 10.38 2.60 16.53
CA SER A 197 11.80 2.24 16.62
C SER A 197 12.56 2.46 15.33
N MET A 198 11.85 2.60 14.19
CA MET A 198 12.44 2.80 12.87
C MET A 198 13.27 4.10 12.82
N GLN A 199 14.48 4.02 12.27
CA GLN A 199 15.37 5.17 12.09
C GLN A 199 15.74 5.38 10.62
N LYS A 200 16.47 4.45 10.02
CA LYS A 200 16.95 4.53 8.64
C LYS A 200 17.23 3.14 8.06
N GLY A 201 17.38 3.07 6.74
CA GLY A 201 17.68 1.83 6.02
C GLY A 201 16.42 0.96 5.86
N VAL A 202 16.60 -0.34 5.76
CA VAL A 202 15.51 -1.31 5.62
C VAL A 202 15.47 -2.17 6.87
N GLN A 203 14.28 -2.28 7.47
CA GLN A 203 14.02 -3.18 8.59
C GLN A 203 12.89 -4.15 8.23
N TYR A 204 13.01 -5.39 8.70
CA TYR A 204 11.99 -6.43 8.53
C TYR A 204 11.44 -6.81 9.89
N TYR A 205 10.12 -6.81 10.00
CA TYR A 205 9.42 -7.32 11.16
C TYR A 205 8.53 -8.49 10.74
N ILE A 206 8.88 -9.68 11.21
CA ILE A 206 8.13 -10.92 11.02
C ILE A 206 7.63 -11.35 12.39
N PRO A 207 6.35 -11.08 12.71
CA PRO A 207 5.77 -11.48 13.99
C PRO A 207 5.79 -13.01 14.14
N LEU A 208 6.12 -13.50 15.32
CA LEU A 208 6.07 -14.93 15.64
C LEU A 208 4.64 -15.47 15.83
N GLY A 209 3.64 -14.74 15.34
CA GLY A 209 2.22 -15.04 15.50
C GLY A 209 1.78 -15.06 16.97
N SER A 210 0.65 -14.48 17.31
CA SER A 210 0.01 -14.72 18.60
C SER A 210 -0.40 -16.18 18.60
N SER A 211 0.45 -17.03 19.17
CA SER A 211 0.38 -18.49 19.12
C SER A 211 -0.94 -18.97 19.74
N LYS A 212 -1.92 -19.27 18.90
CA LYS A 212 -2.74 -20.44 19.15
C LYS A 212 -1.82 -21.62 18.83
N GLY A 213 -1.00 -21.99 19.80
CA GLY A 213 -0.16 -23.17 19.70
C GLY A 213 -1.00 -24.37 19.30
N PRO A 214 -0.47 -25.31 18.46
CA PRO A 214 -1.12 -26.58 18.23
C PRO A 214 -1.27 -27.22 19.61
N GLY A 215 -2.53 -27.53 19.98
CA GLY A 215 -2.83 -28.14 21.23
C GLY A 215 -1.96 -29.41 21.40
N TRP A 216 -1.01 -29.34 22.29
CA TRP A 216 -0.29 -30.51 22.74
C TRP A 216 -1.31 -31.44 23.41
N VAL A 217 -1.74 -32.44 22.67
CA VAL A 217 -2.49 -33.54 23.25
C VAL A 217 -1.57 -34.18 24.29
N LYS A 218 -1.86 -33.98 25.57
CA LYS A 218 -1.23 -34.73 26.64
C LYS A 218 -1.68 -36.18 26.51
N SER A 219 -0.75 -37.03 26.18
CA SER A 219 -0.87 -38.50 26.33
C SER A 219 -0.98 -38.89 27.79
#